data_a231a44d424dc840c1750e74d3e650b7
#
_entry.id   a231a44d424dc840c1750e74d3e650b7
#
_cell.length_a   1.000
_cell.length_b   1.000
_cell.length_c   1.000
_cell.angle_alpha   90.00
_cell.angle_beta   90.00
_cell.angle_gamma   90.00
#
_symmetry.space_group_name_H-M   'P 1'
#
loop_
_entity.id
_entity.type
_entity.pdbx_description
1 polymer ?
#
loop_
_entity_poly.entity_id
_entity_poly.type
_entity_poly.pdbx_seq_one_letter_code
_entity_poly.pdbx_strand_id
1 'polypeptide(L)'
;DTGGWVVKSDDIFEEEIRKQVIEIFNLIHQENIEERSLPFQLLRFLLTDIRNTLLKARFTYTGEITPEIMEIDTLLSQDELTFRLCEDISIRLCDFFASKSEKNNLIDSIVTYIRENYKNPALCLSKISDEFHISESYFSHMFKENMNVNFSVYLEDLRLTEAAHLIEKGESGINEIALEVGYNNQTSFRRAFKKKFGVTPSSFGVQS
;
A
#
# COMPACT_ATOMS: atom_id res chain seq x y z
N ASP A 1 0.72 25.22 -10.84
CA ASP A 1 1.97 24.66 -10.30
C ASP A 1 1.77 24.25 -8.86
N THR A 2 1.18 23.08 -8.66
CA THR A 2 1.31 22.37 -7.40
C THR A 2 1.80 20.97 -7.73
N GLY A 3 3.10 20.89 -8.02
CA GLY A 3 3.84 19.65 -8.11
C GLY A 3 3.78 18.95 -6.77
N GLY A 4 2.85 18.00 -6.64
CA GLY A 4 2.77 17.13 -5.49
C GLY A 4 4.02 16.29 -5.40
N TRP A 5 4.83 16.53 -4.40
CA TRP A 5 5.85 15.61 -3.93
C TRP A 5 5.13 14.47 -3.22
N VAL A 6 4.75 13.45 -3.96
CA VAL A 6 4.24 12.20 -3.41
C VAL A 6 5.36 11.18 -3.46
N VAL A 7 5.84 10.84 -2.29
CA VAL A 7 6.35 9.55 -1.86
C VAL A 7 7.60 9.02 -2.53
N LYS A 8 8.71 9.26 -1.90
CA LYS A 8 9.88 8.38 -1.80
C LYS A 8 10.39 8.31 -0.35
N SER A 9 9.57 8.69 0.63
CA SER A 9 10.04 8.78 2.02
C SER A 9 10.06 7.43 2.73
N ASP A 10 9.18 6.49 2.37
CA ASP A 10 9.01 5.28 3.16
C ASP A 10 10.02 4.20 2.79
N ASP A 11 10.28 3.99 1.50
CA ASP A 11 11.32 3.05 1.03
C ASP A 11 12.72 3.45 1.47
N ILE A 12 13.03 4.76 1.37
CA ILE A 12 14.31 5.31 1.82
C ILE A 12 14.44 5.16 3.33
N PHE A 13 13.36 5.32 4.08
CA PHE A 13 13.36 5.23 5.54
C PHE A 13 13.57 3.79 6.02
N GLU A 14 12.91 2.80 5.42
CA GLU A 14 13.06 1.39 5.79
C GLU A 14 14.42 0.82 5.41
N GLU A 15 14.93 1.14 4.23
CA GLU A 15 16.26 0.76 3.80
C GLU A 15 17.34 1.42 4.66
N GLU A 16 17.15 2.66 5.08
CA GLU A 16 18.06 3.36 5.99
C GLU A 16 18.07 2.74 7.39
N ILE A 17 16.90 2.37 7.95
CA ILE A 17 16.83 1.66 9.23
C ILE A 17 17.55 0.32 9.15
N ARG A 18 17.29 -0.46 8.10
CA ARG A 18 17.95 -1.75 7.89
C ARG A 18 19.47 -1.59 7.83
N LYS A 19 19.94 -0.60 7.10
CA LYS A 19 21.36 -0.28 6.97
C LYS A 19 21.97 0.12 8.30
N GLN A 20 21.30 0.98 9.08
CA GLN A 20 21.76 1.38 10.41
C GLN A 20 21.79 0.22 11.38
N VAL A 21 20.79 -0.68 11.37
CA VAL A 21 20.78 -1.90 12.19
C VAL A 21 21.96 -2.77 11.85
N ILE A 22 22.22 -3.07 10.57
CA ILE A 22 23.35 -3.87 10.12
C ILE A 22 24.68 -3.20 10.51
N GLU A 23 24.78 -1.89 10.36
CA GLU A 23 26.00 -1.14 10.69
C GLU A 23 26.30 -1.18 12.20
N ILE A 24 25.28 -1.05 13.05
CA ILE A 24 25.44 -1.19 14.51
C ILE A 24 25.95 -2.57 14.87
N PHE A 25 25.37 -3.65 14.32
CA PHE A 25 25.82 -5.01 14.60
C PHE A 25 27.22 -5.30 14.05
N ASN A 26 27.57 -4.75 12.88
CA ASN A 26 28.92 -4.84 12.32
C ASN A 26 29.96 -4.12 13.18
N LEU A 27 29.66 -2.93 13.71
CA LEU A 27 30.54 -2.20 14.63
C LEU A 27 30.78 -3.00 15.90
N ILE A 28 29.76 -3.62 16.46
CA ILE A 28 29.86 -4.47 17.64
C ILE A 28 30.75 -5.70 17.36
N HIS A 29 30.63 -6.29 16.18
CA HIS A 29 31.49 -7.40 15.75
C HIS A 29 32.96 -6.99 15.52
N GLN A 30 33.19 -5.82 14.90
CA GLN A 30 34.54 -5.31 14.63
C GLN A 30 35.32 -4.96 15.88
N GLU A 31 34.66 -4.43 16.90
CA GLU A 31 35.30 -4.09 18.19
C GLU A 31 35.60 -5.31 19.03
N ASN A 32 35.41 -6.53 18.52
CA ASN A 32 35.72 -7.81 19.20
C ASN A 32 35.08 -7.87 20.60
N ILE A 33 33.92 -7.24 20.76
CA ILE A 33 33.13 -7.27 21.98
C ILE A 33 32.60 -8.70 22.08
N GLU A 34 33.17 -9.49 22.98
CA GLU A 34 32.70 -10.84 23.25
C GLU A 34 31.18 -10.79 23.55
N GLU A 35 30.43 -11.73 23.00
CA GLU A 35 28.95 -11.82 23.19
C GLU A 35 28.53 -11.74 24.67
N ARG A 36 29.45 -12.06 25.59
CA ARG A 36 29.21 -12.02 27.05
C ARG A 36 29.48 -10.65 27.70
N SER A 37 30.12 -9.72 26.98
CA SER A 37 30.52 -8.41 27.56
C SER A 37 29.50 -7.30 27.37
N LEU A 38 28.54 -7.44 26.45
CA LEU A 38 27.45 -6.48 26.33
C LEU A 38 26.46 -6.71 27.50
N PRO A 39 26.19 -5.67 28.30
CA PRO A 39 25.19 -5.81 29.35
C PRO A 39 23.84 -6.19 28.75
N PHE A 40 23.21 -7.21 29.27
CA PHE A 40 21.87 -7.68 28.89
C PHE A 40 20.85 -6.53 28.79
N GLN A 41 20.99 -5.52 29.63
CA GLN A 41 20.16 -4.31 29.61
C GLN A 41 20.36 -3.49 28.33
N LEU A 42 21.56 -3.44 27.75
CA LEU A 42 21.83 -2.71 26.52
C LEU A 42 21.20 -3.39 25.31
N LEU A 43 21.25 -4.72 25.26
CA LEU A 43 20.57 -5.50 24.21
C LEU A 43 19.05 -5.34 24.27
N ARG A 44 18.48 -5.37 25.48
CA ARG A 44 17.05 -5.08 25.67
C ARG A 44 16.68 -3.68 25.25
N PHE A 45 17.52 -2.69 25.56
CA PHE A 45 17.29 -1.31 25.15
C PHE A 45 17.30 -1.17 23.62
N LEU A 46 18.29 -1.73 22.94
CA LEU A 46 18.39 -1.73 21.47
C LEU A 46 17.15 -2.38 20.82
N LEU A 47 16.76 -3.57 21.28
CA LEU A 47 15.58 -4.27 20.78
C LEU A 47 14.29 -3.47 21.00
N THR A 48 14.16 -2.84 22.17
CA THR A 48 13.01 -2.00 22.50
C THR A 48 12.95 -0.76 21.63
N ASP A 49 14.10 -0.16 21.33
CA ASP A 49 14.18 1.04 20.49
C ASP A 49 13.87 0.70 19.02
N ILE A 50 14.43 -0.39 18.49
CA ILE A 50 14.09 -0.93 17.17
C ILE A 50 12.59 -1.21 17.08
N ARG A 51 12.01 -1.92 18.04
CA ARG A 51 10.59 -2.22 18.13
C ARG A 51 9.74 -0.94 18.10
N ASN A 52 10.08 0.04 18.92
CA ASN A 52 9.32 1.29 19.03
C ASN A 52 9.42 2.13 17.75
N THR A 53 10.57 2.11 17.08
CA THR A 53 10.78 2.79 15.81
C THR A 53 9.92 2.14 14.70
N LEU A 54 9.93 0.80 14.65
CA LEU A 54 9.11 0.04 13.71
C LEU A 54 7.61 0.20 14.00
N LEU A 55 7.20 0.23 15.28
CA LEU A 55 5.83 0.51 15.66
C LEU A 55 5.39 1.92 15.26
N LYS A 56 6.22 2.93 15.46
CA LYS A 56 5.91 4.31 15.03
C LYS A 56 5.74 4.42 13.53
N ALA A 57 6.65 3.82 12.77
CA ALA A 57 6.55 3.76 11.31
C ALA A 57 5.25 3.11 10.85
N ARG A 58 4.77 2.08 11.55
CA ARG A 58 3.58 1.33 11.18
C ARG A 58 2.26 1.89 11.73
N PHE A 59 2.22 2.46 12.92
CA PHE A 59 1.00 3.05 13.50
C PHE A 59 0.41 4.14 12.60
N THR A 60 1.24 4.74 11.76
CA THR A 60 0.81 5.68 10.72
C THR A 60 0.01 4.97 9.61
N TYR A 61 0.15 3.66 9.43
CA TYR A 61 -0.37 2.94 8.26
C TYR A 61 -1.52 1.94 8.52
N THR A 62 -1.49 1.10 9.56
CA THR A 62 -2.47 -0.02 9.67
C THR A 62 -3.08 -0.28 11.04
N GLY A 63 -2.53 0.26 12.12
CA GLY A 63 -3.08 0.09 13.48
C GLY A 63 -3.03 -1.33 14.08
N GLU A 64 -2.49 -2.33 13.38
CA GLU A 64 -2.48 -3.73 13.82
C GLU A 64 -1.11 -4.17 14.35
N ILE A 65 -1.12 -4.90 15.48
CA ILE A 65 0.07 -5.58 16.03
C ILE A 65 0.24 -6.89 15.25
N THR A 66 1.41 -7.09 14.63
CA THR A 66 1.69 -8.33 13.90
C THR A 66 2.27 -9.42 14.79
N PRO A 67 2.18 -10.70 14.34
CA PRO A 67 2.80 -11.84 15.01
C PRO A 67 4.28 -11.61 15.33
N GLU A 68 5.01 -10.92 14.44
CA GLU A 68 6.45 -10.64 14.60
C GLU A 68 6.72 -9.63 15.72
N ILE A 69 5.87 -8.63 15.89
CA ILE A 69 5.97 -7.69 17.02
C ILE A 69 5.63 -8.39 18.33
N MET A 70 4.66 -9.31 18.32
CA MET A 70 4.33 -10.15 19.47
C MET A 70 5.49 -11.09 19.84
N GLU A 71 6.23 -11.60 18.83
CA GLU A 71 7.42 -12.41 19.05
C GLU A 71 8.51 -11.62 19.77
N ILE A 72 8.74 -10.35 19.40
CA ILE A 72 9.68 -9.47 20.13
C ILE A 72 9.23 -9.27 21.59
N ASP A 73 7.96 -9.01 21.83
CA ASP A 73 7.45 -8.83 23.18
C ASP A 73 7.66 -10.09 24.02
N THR A 74 7.47 -11.27 23.41
CA THR A 74 7.74 -12.55 24.04
C THR A 74 9.21 -12.72 24.38
N LEU A 75 10.10 -12.37 23.45
CA LEU A 75 11.56 -12.47 23.62
C LEU A 75 12.09 -11.45 24.62
N LEU A 76 11.55 -10.23 24.64
CA LEU A 76 11.87 -9.22 25.65
C LEU A 76 11.46 -9.64 27.06
N SER A 77 10.51 -10.56 27.19
CA SER A 77 10.07 -11.13 28.47
C SER A 77 10.94 -12.29 28.98
N GLN A 78 11.80 -12.87 28.13
CA GLN A 78 12.69 -13.97 28.48
C GLN A 78 13.99 -13.49 29.11
N ASP A 79 14.52 -14.26 30.08
CA ASP A 79 15.77 -13.93 30.77
C ASP A 79 17.03 -14.27 29.98
N GLU A 80 16.91 -15.05 28.89
CA GLU A 80 18.03 -15.50 28.05
C GLU A 80 18.01 -14.83 26.66
N LEU A 81 18.38 -13.56 26.60
CA LEU A 81 18.62 -12.86 25.33
C LEU A 81 20.11 -12.97 24.98
N THR A 82 20.43 -13.61 23.86
CA THR A 82 21.78 -13.59 23.30
C THR A 82 21.90 -12.54 22.21
N PHE A 83 23.13 -12.03 22.01
CA PHE A 83 23.43 -11.06 20.96
C PHE A 83 22.99 -11.56 19.56
N ARG A 84 23.28 -12.83 19.24
CA ARG A 84 22.88 -13.42 17.95
C ARG A 84 21.37 -13.49 17.76
N LEU A 85 20.64 -13.75 18.83
CA LEU A 85 19.18 -13.77 18.76
C LEU A 85 18.63 -12.36 18.47
N CYS A 86 19.20 -11.34 19.10
CA CYS A 86 18.82 -9.94 18.86
C CYS A 86 19.13 -9.50 17.42
N GLU A 87 20.29 -9.88 16.89
CA GLU A 87 20.71 -9.61 15.51
C GLU A 87 19.74 -10.28 14.52
N ASP A 88 19.50 -11.58 14.68
CA ASP A 88 18.61 -12.36 13.80
C ASP A 88 17.19 -11.80 13.77
N ILE A 89 16.64 -11.46 14.94
CA ILE A 89 15.31 -10.86 15.06
C ILE A 89 15.26 -9.48 14.40
N SER A 90 16.28 -8.65 14.62
CA SER A 90 16.34 -7.30 14.06
C SER A 90 16.39 -7.35 12.54
N ILE A 91 17.18 -8.25 11.95
CA ILE A 91 17.27 -8.44 10.50
C ILE A 91 15.94 -8.96 9.94
N ARG A 92 15.36 -10.00 10.55
CA ARG A 92 14.05 -10.55 10.09
C ARG A 92 12.93 -9.52 10.13
N LEU A 93 12.96 -8.64 11.12
CA LEU A 93 11.99 -7.54 11.21
C LEU A 93 12.17 -6.52 10.09
N CYS A 94 13.42 -6.11 9.83
CA CYS A 94 13.70 -5.21 8.71
C CYS A 94 13.25 -5.83 7.38
N ASP A 95 13.56 -7.10 7.13
CA ASP A 95 13.16 -7.83 5.92
C ASP A 95 11.63 -7.97 5.81
N PHE A 96 10.94 -8.19 6.93
CA PHE A 96 9.49 -8.25 6.97
C PHE A 96 8.85 -6.91 6.61
N PHE A 97 9.37 -5.80 7.14
CA PHE A 97 8.83 -4.46 6.82
C PHE A 97 9.18 -4.06 5.39
N ALA A 98 10.40 -4.34 4.91
CA ALA A 98 10.78 -4.11 3.51
C ALA A 98 9.87 -4.87 2.54
N SER A 99 9.56 -6.14 2.81
CA SER A 99 8.65 -6.92 1.98
C SER A 99 7.21 -6.39 1.96
N LYS A 100 6.76 -5.72 3.02
CA LYS A 100 5.45 -5.05 3.07
C LYS A 100 5.44 -3.72 2.35
N SER A 101 6.56 -2.98 2.38
CA SER A 101 6.72 -1.74 1.64
C SER A 101 6.66 -2.00 0.14
N GLU A 102 7.36 -3.03 -0.36
CA GLU A 102 7.26 -3.42 -1.76
C GLU A 102 5.83 -3.74 -2.20
N LYS A 103 5.02 -4.38 -1.33
CA LYS A 103 3.60 -4.62 -1.61
C LYS A 103 2.77 -3.34 -1.65
N ASN A 104 3.04 -2.40 -0.74
CA ASN A 104 2.36 -1.10 -0.72
C ASN A 104 2.73 -0.28 -1.95
N ASN A 105 4.00 -0.27 -2.36
CA ASN A 105 4.45 0.37 -3.58
C ASN A 105 3.82 -0.23 -4.83
N LEU A 106 3.65 -1.55 -4.87
CA LEU A 106 2.99 -2.22 -5.98
C LEU A 106 1.51 -1.81 -6.08
N ILE A 107 0.77 -1.78 -4.97
CA ILE A 107 -0.64 -1.38 -5.01
C ILE A 107 -0.81 0.10 -5.39
N ASP A 108 0.06 0.99 -4.92
CA ASP A 108 0.03 2.41 -5.27
C ASP A 108 0.34 2.63 -6.76
N SER A 109 1.32 1.89 -7.28
CA SER A 109 1.63 1.90 -8.72
C SER A 109 0.46 1.39 -9.56
N ILE A 110 -0.19 0.32 -9.13
CA ILE A 110 -1.38 -0.23 -9.80
C ILE A 110 -2.55 0.77 -9.74
N VAL A 111 -2.82 1.40 -8.61
CA VAL A 111 -3.89 2.41 -8.46
C VAL A 111 -3.62 3.61 -9.35
N THR A 112 -2.37 4.06 -9.43
CA THR A 112 -1.95 5.14 -10.33
C THR A 112 -2.18 4.74 -11.79
N TYR A 113 -1.74 3.55 -12.19
CA TYR A 113 -1.98 3.02 -13.54
C TYR A 113 -3.47 2.93 -13.89
N ILE A 114 -4.31 2.49 -12.95
CA ILE A 114 -5.77 2.44 -13.14
C ILE A 114 -6.33 3.85 -13.37
N ARG A 115 -5.90 4.84 -12.58
CA ARG A 115 -6.36 6.23 -12.71
C ARG A 115 -5.92 6.88 -14.02
N GLU A 116 -4.77 6.54 -14.54
CA GLU A 116 -4.29 7.03 -15.83
C GLU A 116 -4.97 6.33 -17.01
N ASN A 117 -5.40 5.08 -16.85
CA ASN A 117 -5.92 4.23 -17.91
C ASN A 117 -7.43 3.91 -17.81
N TYR A 118 -8.18 4.46 -16.86
CA TYR A 118 -9.60 4.13 -16.66
C TYR A 118 -10.47 4.40 -17.90
N LYS A 119 -10.09 5.35 -18.74
CA LYS A 119 -10.75 5.70 -20.00
C LYS A 119 -10.66 4.57 -21.05
N ASN A 120 -9.70 3.67 -20.93
CA ASN A 120 -9.56 2.55 -21.83
C ASN A 120 -10.64 1.49 -21.53
N PRO A 121 -11.58 1.25 -22.46
CA PRO A 121 -12.65 0.29 -22.23
C PRO A 121 -12.17 -1.16 -22.12
N ALA A 122 -10.95 -1.46 -22.62
CA ALA A 122 -10.33 -2.77 -22.50
C ALA A 122 -9.56 -2.98 -21.18
N LEU A 123 -9.55 -1.98 -20.27
CA LEU A 123 -8.91 -2.15 -18.98
C LEU A 123 -9.66 -3.20 -18.16
N CYS A 124 -8.98 -4.30 -17.87
CA CYS A 124 -9.52 -5.44 -17.16
C CYS A 124 -8.44 -6.05 -16.26
N LEU A 125 -8.84 -7.02 -15.46
CA LEU A 125 -7.98 -7.69 -14.48
C LEU A 125 -6.76 -8.34 -15.15
N SER A 126 -6.93 -9.06 -16.27
CA SER A 126 -5.81 -9.67 -16.97
C SER A 126 -4.80 -8.63 -17.48
N LYS A 127 -5.28 -7.51 -18.02
CA LYS A 127 -4.41 -6.48 -18.55
C LYS A 127 -3.51 -5.85 -17.48
N ILE A 128 -4.03 -5.64 -16.29
CA ILE A 128 -3.22 -5.16 -15.14
C ILE A 128 -2.24 -6.24 -14.70
N SER A 129 -2.69 -7.49 -14.63
CA SER A 129 -1.84 -8.63 -14.28
C SER A 129 -0.66 -8.80 -15.23
N ASP A 130 -0.91 -8.65 -16.53
CA ASP A 130 0.14 -8.68 -17.56
C ASP A 130 1.12 -7.51 -17.43
N GLU A 131 0.62 -6.30 -17.22
CA GLU A 131 1.43 -5.07 -17.06
C GLU A 131 2.38 -5.14 -15.87
N PHE A 132 1.88 -5.63 -14.74
CA PHE A 132 2.66 -5.71 -13.51
C PHE A 132 3.31 -7.09 -13.28
N HIS A 133 3.25 -7.99 -14.25
CA HIS A 133 3.84 -9.34 -14.21
C HIS A 133 3.42 -10.17 -12.98
N ILE A 134 2.15 -10.05 -12.58
CA ILE A 134 1.56 -10.78 -11.46
C ILE A 134 0.40 -11.66 -11.92
N SER A 135 0.06 -12.69 -11.15
CA SER A 135 -1.12 -13.50 -11.47
C SER A 135 -2.42 -12.76 -11.15
N GLU A 136 -3.48 -13.02 -11.95
CA GLU A 136 -4.81 -12.44 -11.70
C GLU A 136 -5.35 -12.76 -10.30
N SER A 137 -5.09 -13.96 -9.81
CA SER A 137 -5.49 -14.38 -8.47
C SER A 137 -4.78 -13.56 -7.38
N TYR A 138 -3.47 -13.37 -7.51
CA TYR A 138 -2.69 -12.55 -6.59
C TYR A 138 -3.15 -11.09 -6.61
N PHE A 139 -3.31 -10.50 -7.81
CA PHE A 139 -3.80 -9.13 -7.96
C PHE A 139 -5.18 -8.95 -7.32
N SER A 140 -6.14 -9.85 -7.62
CA SER A 140 -7.50 -9.77 -7.09
C SER A 140 -7.53 -9.79 -5.57
N HIS A 141 -6.73 -10.67 -4.95
CA HIS A 141 -6.63 -10.79 -3.48
C HIS A 141 -5.97 -9.55 -2.87
N MET A 142 -4.79 -9.18 -3.37
CA MET A 142 -4.02 -8.02 -2.90
C MET A 142 -4.83 -6.73 -3.04
N PHE A 143 -5.49 -6.51 -4.19
CA PHE A 143 -6.30 -5.31 -4.41
C PHE A 143 -7.46 -5.23 -3.43
N LYS A 144 -8.17 -6.33 -3.22
CA LYS A 144 -9.28 -6.38 -2.25
C LYS A 144 -8.82 -6.16 -0.82
N GLU A 145 -7.67 -6.72 -0.42
CA GLU A 145 -7.11 -6.51 0.92
C GLU A 145 -6.74 -5.04 1.18
N ASN A 146 -6.12 -4.37 0.20
CA ASN A 146 -5.63 -3.00 0.38
C ASN A 146 -6.72 -1.95 0.15
N MET A 147 -7.62 -2.15 -0.82
CA MET A 147 -8.64 -1.19 -1.20
C MET A 147 -10.01 -1.45 -0.55
N ASN A 148 -10.19 -2.58 0.15
CA ASN A 148 -11.45 -3.06 0.74
C ASN A 148 -12.59 -3.25 -0.27
N VAL A 149 -12.31 -3.18 -1.57
CA VAL A 149 -13.24 -3.41 -2.67
C VAL A 149 -12.58 -4.18 -3.80
N ASN A 150 -13.37 -4.90 -4.60
CA ASN A 150 -12.85 -5.58 -5.78
C ASN A 150 -12.47 -4.56 -6.87
N PHE A 151 -11.45 -4.88 -7.69
CA PHE A 151 -10.99 -4.07 -8.81
C PHE A 151 -12.14 -3.59 -9.73
N SER A 152 -13.06 -4.48 -10.11
CA SER A 152 -14.17 -4.13 -11.00
C SER A 152 -15.10 -3.07 -10.39
N VAL A 153 -15.34 -3.15 -9.08
CA VAL A 153 -16.15 -2.18 -8.33
C VAL A 153 -15.42 -0.84 -8.26
N TYR A 154 -14.12 -0.86 -7.98
CA TYR A 154 -13.29 0.33 -7.94
C TYR A 154 -13.24 1.05 -9.30
N LEU A 155 -13.01 0.31 -10.39
CA LEU A 155 -12.97 0.87 -11.74
C LEU A 155 -14.33 1.45 -12.16
N GLU A 156 -15.42 0.73 -11.88
CA GLU A 156 -16.77 1.24 -12.14
C GLU A 156 -17.05 2.54 -11.37
N ASP A 157 -16.68 2.55 -10.09
CA ASP A 157 -16.85 3.71 -9.20
C ASP A 157 -16.08 4.93 -9.71
N LEU A 158 -14.82 4.73 -10.09
CA LEU A 158 -13.96 5.76 -10.66
C LEU A 158 -14.58 6.37 -11.95
N ARG A 159 -14.94 5.50 -12.89
CA ARG A 159 -15.57 5.93 -14.16
C ARG A 159 -16.85 6.71 -13.96
N LEU A 160 -17.70 6.27 -13.06
CA LEU A 160 -18.97 6.93 -12.78
C LEU A 160 -18.80 8.27 -12.06
N THR A 161 -17.81 8.37 -11.17
CA THR A 161 -17.48 9.63 -10.49
C THR A 161 -16.97 10.66 -11.49
N GLU A 162 -16.07 10.27 -12.38
CA GLU A 162 -15.59 11.16 -13.44
C GLU A 162 -16.71 11.56 -14.42
N ALA A 163 -17.60 10.61 -14.74
CA ALA A 163 -18.77 10.94 -15.57
C ALA A 163 -19.68 11.98 -14.92
N ALA A 164 -19.91 11.89 -13.61
CA ALA A 164 -20.70 12.89 -12.88
C ALA A 164 -20.06 14.28 -12.97
N HIS A 165 -18.75 14.39 -12.80
CA HIS A 165 -17.99 15.63 -13.00
C HIS A 165 -18.12 16.22 -14.41
N LEU A 166 -18.04 15.37 -15.43
CA LEU A 166 -18.19 15.83 -16.83
C LEU A 166 -19.62 16.28 -17.13
N ILE A 167 -20.63 15.61 -16.54
CA ILE A 167 -22.04 16.00 -16.67
C ILE A 167 -22.28 17.37 -16.00
N GLU A 168 -21.73 17.61 -14.83
CA GLU A 168 -21.84 18.90 -14.12
C GLU A 168 -21.21 20.05 -14.90
N LYS A 169 -20.10 19.80 -15.60
CA LYS A 169 -19.48 20.80 -16.49
C LYS A 169 -20.31 21.14 -17.72
N GLY A 170 -21.18 20.23 -18.18
CA GLY A 170 -22.09 20.45 -19.31
C GLY A 170 -21.42 20.62 -20.68
N GLU A 171 -20.14 20.25 -20.80
CA GLU A 171 -19.35 20.47 -22.04
C GLU A 171 -19.58 19.41 -23.13
N SER A 172 -20.16 18.26 -22.77
CA SER A 172 -20.32 17.12 -23.69
C SER A 172 -21.65 16.41 -23.51
N GLY A 173 -22.11 15.75 -24.56
CA GLY A 173 -23.33 14.95 -24.52
C GLY A 173 -23.17 13.67 -23.67
N ILE A 174 -24.24 13.19 -23.04
CA ILE A 174 -24.22 11.99 -22.17
C ILE A 174 -23.62 10.76 -22.87
N ASN A 175 -23.83 10.61 -24.17
CA ASN A 175 -23.31 9.48 -24.92
C ASN A 175 -21.81 9.61 -25.17
N GLU A 176 -21.30 10.81 -25.35
CA GLU A 176 -19.88 11.12 -25.50
C GLU A 176 -19.17 10.91 -24.17
N ILE A 177 -19.75 11.40 -23.07
CA ILE A 177 -19.23 11.18 -21.71
C ILE A 177 -19.09 9.69 -21.40
N ALA A 178 -20.11 8.87 -21.75
CA ALA A 178 -20.04 7.43 -21.53
C ALA A 178 -18.82 6.80 -22.21
N LEU A 179 -18.53 7.18 -23.47
CA LEU A 179 -17.35 6.70 -24.20
C LEU A 179 -16.06 7.24 -23.60
N GLU A 180 -16.03 8.52 -23.24
CA GLU A 180 -14.87 9.18 -22.67
C GLU A 180 -14.41 8.54 -21.37
N VAL A 181 -15.34 8.12 -20.52
CA VAL A 181 -15.01 7.45 -19.25
C VAL A 181 -14.81 5.94 -19.40
N GLY A 182 -14.75 5.40 -20.61
CA GLY A 182 -14.38 4.03 -20.91
C GLY A 182 -15.52 3.01 -20.93
N TYR A 183 -16.78 3.43 -21.15
CA TYR A 183 -17.89 2.51 -21.42
C TYR A 183 -18.07 2.28 -22.93
N ASN A 184 -18.03 1.01 -23.33
CA ASN A 184 -18.37 0.62 -24.72
C ASN A 184 -19.88 0.62 -25.01
N ASN A 185 -20.71 0.59 -23.95
CA ASN A 185 -22.14 0.41 -24.08
C ASN A 185 -22.87 1.48 -23.25
N GLN A 186 -23.59 2.36 -23.92
CA GLN A 186 -24.35 3.45 -23.29
C GLN A 186 -25.45 2.94 -22.36
N THR A 187 -26.07 1.81 -22.69
CA THR A 187 -27.12 1.22 -21.84
C THR A 187 -26.54 0.73 -20.52
N SER A 188 -25.37 0.08 -20.56
CA SER A 188 -24.64 -0.33 -19.36
C SER A 188 -24.22 0.87 -18.50
N PHE A 189 -23.69 1.92 -19.13
CA PHE A 189 -23.37 3.19 -18.45
C PHE A 189 -24.57 3.78 -17.73
N ARG A 190 -25.69 3.99 -18.44
CA ARG A 190 -26.91 4.61 -17.86
C ARG A 190 -27.45 3.78 -16.69
N ARG A 191 -27.40 2.45 -16.79
CA ARG A 191 -27.83 1.55 -15.73
C ARG A 191 -26.92 1.64 -14.49
N ALA A 192 -25.61 1.61 -14.70
CA ALA A 192 -24.64 1.71 -13.63
C ALA A 192 -24.71 3.09 -12.95
N PHE A 193 -24.80 4.16 -13.71
CA PHE A 193 -24.95 5.54 -13.22
C PHE A 193 -26.20 5.70 -12.35
N LYS A 194 -27.37 5.25 -12.85
CA LYS A 194 -28.60 5.29 -12.08
C LYS A 194 -28.52 4.45 -10.80
N LYS A 195 -27.82 3.31 -10.84
CA LYS A 195 -27.62 2.47 -9.66
C LYS A 195 -26.78 3.19 -8.60
N LYS A 196 -25.72 3.91 -9.00
CA LYS A 196 -24.83 4.63 -8.08
C LYS A 196 -25.46 5.92 -7.54
N PHE A 197 -26.03 6.75 -8.40
CA PHE A 197 -26.50 8.10 -8.04
C PHE A 197 -28.03 8.21 -7.82
N GLY A 198 -28.78 7.14 -8.05
CA GLY A 198 -30.25 7.13 -7.88
C GLY A 198 -31.03 7.76 -9.02
N VAL A 199 -30.40 8.59 -9.85
CA VAL A 199 -30.99 9.33 -10.96
C VAL A 199 -30.30 9.02 -12.29
N THR A 200 -30.97 9.31 -13.40
CA THR A 200 -30.36 9.13 -14.72
C THR A 200 -29.30 10.19 -14.98
N PRO A 201 -28.27 9.92 -15.84
CA PRO A 201 -27.28 10.91 -16.21
C PRO A 201 -27.87 12.21 -16.71
N SER A 202 -28.94 12.13 -17.52
CA SER A 202 -29.63 13.32 -18.06
C SER A 202 -30.37 14.15 -17.00
N SER A 203 -30.88 13.49 -15.94
CA SER A 203 -31.54 14.18 -14.84
C SER A 203 -30.55 14.75 -13.84
N PHE A 204 -29.33 14.18 -13.76
CA PHE A 204 -28.28 14.63 -12.86
C PHE A 204 -27.77 16.03 -13.26
N GLY A 205 -27.53 16.27 -14.54
CA GLY A 205 -27.04 17.57 -15.04
C GLY A 205 -28.07 18.69 -15.02
N VAL A 206 -29.37 18.41 -14.75
CA VAL A 206 -30.43 19.44 -14.64
C VAL A 206 -30.58 19.93 -13.19
N GLN A 207 -30.04 19.20 -12.22
CA GLN A 207 -30.10 19.52 -10.78
C GLN A 207 -28.90 20.31 -10.26
N SER A 208 -27.87 20.45 -11.09
CA SER A 208 -26.68 21.27 -10.85
C SER A 208 -26.84 22.64 -11.49
#